data_d41777edb17e7d9d3530ac0183002375
#
_entry.id   d41777edb17e7d9d3530ac0183002375
#
_cell.length_a   1.000
_cell.length_b   1.000
_cell.length_c   1.000
_cell.angle_alpha   90.00
_cell.angle_beta   90.00
_cell.angle_gamma   90.00
#
_symmetry.space_group_name_H-M   'P 1'
#
loop_
_entity.id
_entity.type
_entity.pdbx_description
1 polymer ?
#
loop_
_entity_poly.entity_id
_entity_poly.type
_entity_poly.pdbx_seq_one_letter_code
_entity_poly.pdbx_strand_id
1 'polypeptide(L)'
;KADPLHLPFAEKSVDACLLAHTLPWCSDPHRLLREADRVLIDDGWLVLSAFNPLSLMGLRKLVPVLRRTPPYNSRMFTMMRQLDWLSLLNFEVLSYGGFQVLPWARQGGVVLSTHLPALGCLQFIVARKRTIPLTLNPMKQSKSKTPIRQTVGATRQYKKNDQASG
;
A
#
# COMPACT_ATOMS: atom_id res chain seq x y z
N LYS A 1 -25.27 -13.34 10.96
CA LYS A 1 -24.19 -14.00 10.19
C LYS A 1 -24.26 -13.41 8.78
N ALA A 2 -23.24 -12.68 8.36
CA ALA A 2 -23.22 -12.03 7.05
C ALA A 2 -22.30 -12.82 6.10
N ASP A 3 -22.60 -12.74 4.81
CA ASP A 3 -21.71 -13.26 3.78
C ASP A 3 -20.53 -12.29 3.61
N PRO A 4 -19.28 -12.75 3.76
CA PRO A 4 -18.12 -11.89 3.61
C PRO A 4 -17.95 -11.30 2.19
N LEU A 5 -18.60 -11.92 1.19
CA LEU A 5 -18.59 -11.43 -0.19
C LEU A 5 -19.70 -10.39 -0.49
N HIS A 6 -20.63 -10.19 0.44
CA HIS A 6 -21.71 -9.21 0.36
C HIS A 6 -21.99 -8.65 1.76
N LEU A 7 -21.25 -7.62 2.13
CA LEU A 7 -21.40 -6.99 3.43
C LEU A 7 -22.68 -6.14 3.48
N PRO A 8 -23.49 -6.22 4.55
CA PRO A 8 -24.74 -5.47 4.68
C PRO A 8 -24.50 -4.00 5.06
N PHE A 9 -23.50 -3.37 4.46
CA PHE A 9 -23.15 -1.97 4.68
C PHE A 9 -23.27 -1.18 3.38
N ALA A 10 -23.65 0.09 3.50
CA ALA A 10 -23.66 1.00 2.38
C ALA A 10 -22.22 1.24 1.87
N GLU A 11 -22.13 1.71 0.64
CA GLU A 11 -20.83 2.15 0.09
C GLU A 11 -20.30 3.33 0.91
N LYS A 12 -18.99 3.33 1.17
CA LYS A 12 -18.30 4.40 1.92
C LYS A 12 -18.96 4.74 3.26
N SER A 13 -19.29 3.72 4.05
CA SER A 13 -19.99 3.89 5.33
C SER A 13 -19.19 3.42 6.55
N VAL A 14 -18.01 2.83 6.34
CA VAL A 14 -17.20 2.22 7.41
C VAL A 14 -15.81 2.85 7.43
N ASP A 15 -15.37 3.30 8.61
CA ASP A 15 -14.05 3.94 8.78
C ASP A 15 -12.90 2.94 8.77
N ALA A 16 -13.14 1.73 9.29
CA ALA A 16 -12.12 0.68 9.36
C ALA A 16 -12.72 -0.71 9.16
N CYS A 17 -12.00 -1.55 8.46
CA CYS A 17 -12.36 -2.95 8.23
C CYS A 17 -11.24 -3.88 8.72
N LEU A 18 -11.57 -4.83 9.59
CA LEU A 18 -10.65 -5.87 10.05
C LEU A 18 -11.05 -7.21 9.44
N LEU A 19 -10.19 -7.77 8.60
CA LEU A 19 -10.30 -9.10 8.02
C LEU A 19 -9.39 -10.08 8.76
N ALA A 20 -9.82 -10.50 9.95
CA ALA A 20 -9.08 -11.43 10.80
C ALA A 20 -9.23 -12.87 10.28
N HIS A 21 -8.16 -13.42 9.70
CA HIS A 21 -8.11 -14.77 9.14
C HIS A 21 -9.25 -15.11 8.15
N THR A 22 -9.87 -14.12 7.53
CA THR A 22 -11.01 -14.30 6.63
C THR A 22 -10.59 -14.75 5.24
N LEU A 23 -9.51 -14.17 4.70
CA LEU A 23 -8.97 -14.47 3.37
C LEU A 23 -8.73 -15.98 3.12
N PRO A 24 -8.12 -16.73 4.06
CA PRO A 24 -7.87 -18.16 3.89
C PRO A 24 -9.11 -19.02 3.70
N TRP A 25 -10.24 -18.58 4.24
CA TRP A 25 -11.51 -19.33 4.24
C TRP A 25 -12.49 -18.86 3.17
N CYS A 26 -12.19 -17.73 2.53
CA CYS A 26 -13.04 -17.17 1.50
C CYS A 26 -12.86 -17.91 0.17
N SER A 27 -13.95 -18.13 -0.55
CA SER A 27 -13.91 -18.73 -1.88
C SER A 27 -13.21 -17.84 -2.90
N ASP A 28 -13.45 -16.52 -2.83
CA ASP A 28 -12.87 -15.50 -3.69
C ASP A 28 -12.27 -14.34 -2.85
N PRO A 29 -10.95 -14.41 -2.56
CA PRO A 29 -10.26 -13.38 -1.80
C PRO A 29 -10.26 -12.00 -2.49
N HIS A 30 -10.24 -11.98 -3.83
CA HIS A 30 -10.24 -10.72 -4.57
C HIS A 30 -11.58 -10.00 -4.45
N ARG A 31 -12.68 -10.75 -4.52
CA ARG A 31 -14.03 -10.21 -4.34
C ARG A 31 -14.22 -9.70 -2.92
N LEU A 32 -13.71 -10.43 -1.91
CA LEU A 32 -13.73 -9.99 -0.52
C LEU A 32 -13.01 -8.64 -0.33
N LEU A 33 -11.82 -8.49 -0.92
CA LEU A 33 -11.07 -7.24 -0.83
C LEU A 33 -11.76 -6.09 -1.55
N ARG A 34 -12.39 -6.33 -2.70
CA ARG A 34 -13.20 -5.31 -3.40
C ARG A 34 -14.42 -4.91 -2.59
N GLU A 35 -15.05 -5.87 -1.90
CA GLU A 35 -16.18 -5.57 -1.03
C GLU A 35 -15.76 -4.76 0.19
N ALA A 36 -14.59 -5.05 0.77
CA ALA A 36 -13.99 -4.23 1.81
C ALA A 36 -13.68 -2.81 1.31
N ASP A 37 -13.15 -2.69 0.10
CA ASP A 37 -12.91 -1.39 -0.55
C ASP A 37 -14.21 -0.61 -0.76
N ARG A 38 -15.28 -1.28 -1.20
CA ARG A 38 -16.59 -0.65 -1.44
C ARG A 38 -17.15 -0.01 -0.17
N VAL A 39 -17.11 -0.72 0.94
CA VAL A 39 -17.72 -0.25 2.20
C VAL A 39 -16.86 0.77 2.96
N LEU A 40 -15.54 0.78 2.74
CA LEU A 40 -14.63 1.72 3.39
C LEU A 40 -14.79 3.13 2.82
N ILE A 41 -14.82 4.11 3.73
CA ILE A 41 -14.74 5.52 3.37
C ILE A 41 -13.41 5.84 2.69
N ASP A 42 -13.33 7.00 2.08
CA ASP A 42 -12.09 7.55 1.57
C ASP A 42 -11.11 7.75 2.74
N ASP A 43 -9.87 7.34 2.56
CA ASP A 43 -8.85 7.29 3.62
C ASP A 43 -9.13 6.28 4.76
N GLY A 44 -10.10 5.38 4.59
CA GLY A 44 -10.44 4.35 5.56
C GLY A 44 -9.33 3.30 5.74
N TRP A 45 -9.36 2.62 6.87
CA TRP A 45 -8.34 1.66 7.28
C TRP A 45 -8.73 0.22 6.98
N LEU A 46 -7.81 -0.53 6.41
CA LEU A 46 -7.95 -1.96 6.21
C LEU A 46 -6.85 -2.70 6.98
N VAL A 47 -7.27 -3.60 7.86
CA VAL A 47 -6.34 -4.46 8.61
C VAL A 47 -6.58 -5.90 8.21
N LEU A 48 -5.54 -6.57 7.73
CA LEU A 48 -5.56 -7.98 7.35
C LEU A 48 -4.73 -8.79 8.33
N SER A 49 -5.21 -9.95 8.72
CA SER A 49 -4.39 -10.97 9.36
C SER A 49 -4.58 -12.33 8.70
N ALA A 50 -3.49 -13.07 8.54
CA ALA A 50 -3.51 -14.38 7.91
C ALA A 50 -2.36 -15.26 8.43
N PHE A 51 -2.44 -16.58 8.16
CA PHE A 51 -1.33 -17.48 8.41
C PHE A 51 -0.30 -17.43 7.29
N ASN A 52 0.97 -17.45 7.68
CA ASN A 52 2.08 -17.40 6.74
C ASN A 52 2.40 -18.83 6.24
N PRO A 53 2.36 -19.08 4.93
CA PRO A 53 2.71 -20.37 4.37
C PRO A 53 4.19 -20.72 4.52
N LEU A 54 5.07 -19.73 4.64
CA LEU A 54 6.51 -19.91 4.79
C LEU A 54 6.95 -20.15 6.24
N SER A 55 6.01 -20.14 7.19
CA SER A 55 6.28 -20.41 8.60
C SER A 55 6.39 -21.90 8.88
N LEU A 56 6.87 -22.25 10.08
CA LEU A 56 6.84 -23.64 10.59
C LEU A 56 5.43 -24.23 10.55
N MET A 57 4.39 -23.40 10.79
CA MET A 57 3.01 -23.81 10.68
C MET A 57 2.62 -24.11 9.24
N GLY A 58 3.07 -23.30 8.28
CA GLY A 58 2.88 -23.54 6.85
C GLY A 58 3.59 -24.82 6.39
N LEU A 59 4.81 -25.05 6.87
CA LEU A 59 5.58 -26.24 6.54
C LEU A 59 4.91 -27.53 7.04
N ARG A 60 4.26 -27.48 8.20
CA ARG A 60 3.47 -28.63 8.72
C ARG A 60 2.31 -29.02 7.80
N LYS A 61 1.84 -28.11 6.94
CA LYS A 61 0.86 -28.42 5.89
C LYS A 61 1.38 -29.44 4.86
N LEU A 62 2.69 -29.64 4.75
CA LEU A 62 3.28 -30.66 3.88
C LEU A 62 3.00 -32.08 4.40
N VAL A 63 2.72 -32.23 5.69
CA VAL A 63 2.36 -33.53 6.29
C VAL A 63 0.92 -33.89 5.91
N PRO A 64 0.69 -34.99 5.17
CA PRO A 64 -0.65 -35.32 4.63
C PRO A 64 -1.74 -35.47 5.69
N VAL A 65 -1.38 -36.01 6.86
CA VAL A 65 -2.30 -36.24 7.99
C VAL A 65 -2.82 -34.90 8.55
N LEU A 66 -1.98 -33.86 8.59
CA LEU A 66 -2.34 -32.56 9.15
C LEU A 66 -3.16 -31.70 8.19
N ARG A 67 -3.11 -31.97 6.89
CA ARG A 67 -3.85 -31.17 5.88
C ARG A 67 -5.37 -31.15 6.09
N ARG A 68 -5.92 -32.16 6.76
CA ARG A 68 -7.36 -32.27 6.99
C ARG A 68 -7.86 -31.55 8.21
N THR A 69 -6.95 -31.06 9.06
CA THR A 69 -7.31 -30.35 10.31
C THR A 69 -7.14 -28.85 10.18
N PRO A 70 -8.01 -28.03 10.80
CA PRO A 70 -7.78 -26.59 10.91
C PRO A 70 -6.50 -26.29 11.72
N PRO A 71 -5.73 -25.28 11.37
CA PRO A 71 -5.88 -24.33 10.26
C PRO A 71 -5.24 -24.78 8.93
N TYR A 72 -4.69 -25.99 8.87
CA TYR A 72 -3.89 -26.48 7.72
C TYR A 72 -4.72 -26.76 6.48
N ASN A 73 -6.02 -26.96 6.60
CA ASN A 73 -6.94 -27.14 5.47
C ASN A 73 -7.30 -25.82 4.76
N SER A 74 -6.98 -24.67 5.36
CA SER A 74 -7.25 -23.35 4.77
C SER A 74 -6.25 -23.01 3.67
N ARG A 75 -6.63 -22.08 2.78
CA ARG A 75 -5.69 -21.50 1.82
C ARG A 75 -4.72 -20.58 2.56
N MET A 76 -3.44 -20.69 2.29
CA MET A 76 -2.44 -19.77 2.84
C MET A 76 -1.86 -18.94 1.70
N PHE A 77 -1.85 -17.64 1.87
CA PHE A 77 -1.31 -16.69 0.90
C PHE A 77 -0.03 -16.07 1.44
N THR A 78 0.97 -15.95 0.58
CA THR A 78 2.21 -15.25 0.93
C THR A 78 1.92 -13.77 1.15
N MET A 79 2.70 -13.14 2.01
CA MET A 79 2.58 -11.69 2.27
C MET A 79 2.72 -10.89 0.97
N MET A 80 3.70 -11.21 0.12
CA MET A 80 3.93 -10.55 -1.16
C MET A 80 2.67 -10.56 -2.04
N ARG A 81 1.97 -11.67 -2.11
CA ARG A 81 0.74 -11.79 -2.89
C ARG A 81 -0.39 -10.92 -2.34
N GLN A 82 -0.49 -10.82 -1.01
CA GLN A 82 -1.49 -9.95 -0.38
C GLN A 82 -1.15 -8.47 -0.62
N LEU A 83 0.12 -8.09 -0.53
CA LEU A 83 0.58 -6.74 -0.85
C LEU A 83 0.30 -6.36 -2.31
N ASP A 84 0.51 -7.30 -3.24
CA ASP A 84 0.20 -7.11 -4.66
C ASP A 84 -1.30 -6.85 -4.87
N TRP A 85 -2.18 -7.64 -4.25
CA TRP A 85 -3.62 -7.43 -4.32
C TRP A 85 -4.06 -6.07 -3.77
N LEU A 86 -3.47 -5.62 -2.67
CA LEU A 86 -3.77 -4.33 -2.08
C LEU A 86 -3.30 -3.18 -2.98
N SER A 87 -2.14 -3.31 -3.62
CA SER A 87 -1.65 -2.31 -4.56
C SER A 87 -2.54 -2.17 -5.78
N LEU A 88 -3.08 -3.28 -6.31
CA LEU A 88 -4.04 -3.28 -7.42
C LEU A 88 -5.37 -2.58 -7.06
N LEU A 89 -5.77 -2.61 -5.80
CA LEU A 89 -6.95 -1.93 -5.29
C LEU A 89 -6.66 -0.51 -4.79
N ASN A 90 -5.46 0.00 -5.06
CA ASN A 90 -5.04 1.36 -4.68
C ASN A 90 -4.98 1.60 -3.17
N PHE A 91 -4.71 0.56 -2.38
CA PHE A 91 -4.42 0.71 -0.96
C PHE A 91 -2.96 1.07 -0.74
N GLU A 92 -2.71 2.02 0.14
CA GLU A 92 -1.39 2.35 0.64
C GLU A 92 -1.07 1.47 1.85
N VAL A 93 -0.06 0.63 1.73
CA VAL A 93 0.39 -0.21 2.84
C VAL A 93 1.26 0.61 3.77
N LEU A 94 0.81 0.80 5.00
CA LEU A 94 1.49 1.59 6.02
C LEU A 94 2.40 0.74 6.89
N SER A 95 1.98 -0.48 7.19
CA SER A 95 2.74 -1.41 8.01
C SER A 95 2.41 -2.85 7.64
N TYR A 96 3.39 -3.70 7.69
CA TYR A 96 3.23 -5.15 7.56
C TYR A 96 4.29 -5.88 8.37
N GLY A 97 3.99 -7.10 8.77
CA GLY A 97 4.94 -7.89 9.55
C GLY A 97 4.43 -9.30 9.82
N GLY A 98 5.31 -10.07 10.45
CA GLY A 98 5.01 -11.41 10.93
C GLY A 98 5.36 -11.54 12.40
N PHE A 99 4.56 -12.30 13.13
CA PHE A 99 4.88 -12.63 14.53
C PHE A 99 4.82 -14.12 14.76
N GLN A 100 5.32 -14.50 15.96
CA GLN A 100 5.27 -15.85 16.48
C GLN A 100 5.85 -16.89 15.53
N VAL A 101 7.17 -16.95 15.45
CA VAL A 101 7.84 -18.01 14.71
C VAL A 101 7.52 -19.39 15.31
N LEU A 102 7.37 -19.46 16.63
CA LEU A 102 7.00 -20.68 17.37
C LEU A 102 5.62 -20.51 18.03
N PRO A 103 4.54 -21.03 17.45
CA PRO A 103 3.18 -20.81 17.95
C PRO A 103 2.90 -21.41 19.33
N TRP A 104 3.72 -22.37 19.79
CA TRP A 104 3.59 -23.01 21.10
C TRP A 104 4.49 -22.42 22.18
N ALA A 105 5.44 -21.55 21.85
CA ALA A 105 6.35 -20.94 22.81
C ALA A 105 5.80 -19.60 23.30
N ARG A 106 5.38 -19.56 24.58
CA ARG A 106 4.79 -18.34 25.17
C ARG A 106 5.75 -17.16 25.29
N GLN A 107 7.04 -17.39 25.53
CA GLN A 107 8.02 -16.33 25.72
C GLN A 107 9.16 -16.33 24.68
N GLY A 108 9.66 -17.47 24.26
CA GLY A 108 10.76 -17.57 23.29
C GLY A 108 10.36 -17.20 21.86
N GLY A 109 9.07 -17.30 21.51
CA GLY A 109 8.60 -16.97 20.17
C GLY A 109 8.63 -15.48 19.82
N VAL A 110 8.55 -14.60 20.81
CA VAL A 110 8.58 -13.14 20.61
C VAL A 110 9.97 -12.68 20.20
N VAL A 111 11.02 -13.14 20.89
CA VAL A 111 12.42 -12.77 20.59
C VAL A 111 12.81 -13.25 19.19
N LEU A 112 12.45 -14.49 18.84
CA LEU A 112 12.75 -15.05 17.52
C LEU A 112 11.98 -14.35 16.39
N SER A 113 10.75 -13.88 16.64
CA SER A 113 9.97 -13.13 15.65
C SER A 113 10.56 -11.75 15.34
N THR A 114 11.28 -11.15 16.28
CA THR A 114 11.98 -9.87 16.08
C THR A 114 13.16 -10.01 15.12
N HIS A 115 13.87 -11.16 15.18
CA HIS A 115 15.03 -11.41 14.32
C HIS A 115 14.67 -12.04 12.96
N LEU A 116 13.58 -12.80 12.89
CA LEU A 116 13.14 -13.51 11.68
C LEU A 116 11.66 -13.25 11.36
N PRO A 117 11.26 -12.01 11.08
CA PRO A 117 9.86 -11.66 10.85
C PRO A 117 9.23 -12.40 9.65
N ALA A 118 10.04 -12.78 8.66
CA ALA A 118 9.60 -13.54 7.49
C ALA A 118 9.10 -14.95 7.82
N LEU A 119 9.55 -15.55 8.93
CA LEU A 119 9.15 -16.88 9.39
C LEU A 119 8.01 -16.84 10.42
N GLY A 120 7.51 -15.67 10.77
CA GLY A 120 6.36 -15.53 11.69
C GLY A 120 5.16 -16.33 11.21
N CYS A 121 4.50 -17.08 12.10
CA CYS A 121 3.31 -17.88 11.77
C CYS A 121 2.11 -17.02 11.40
N LEU A 122 1.98 -15.88 12.06
CA LEU A 122 0.98 -14.86 11.82
C LEU A 122 1.59 -13.73 11.01
N GLN A 123 0.93 -13.34 9.95
CA GLN A 123 1.24 -12.13 9.20
C GLN A 123 0.09 -11.14 9.36
N PHE A 124 0.43 -9.87 9.41
CA PHE A 124 -0.53 -8.78 9.42
C PHE A 124 -0.12 -7.71 8.42
N ILE A 125 -1.11 -7.01 7.91
CA ILE A 125 -0.93 -5.88 7.01
C ILE A 125 -1.91 -4.80 7.44
N VAL A 126 -1.42 -3.59 7.60
CA VAL A 126 -2.23 -2.39 7.83
C VAL A 126 -2.10 -1.51 6.60
N ALA A 127 -3.23 -1.25 5.98
CA ALA A 127 -3.30 -0.46 4.77
C ALA A 127 -4.37 0.63 4.91
N ARG A 128 -4.23 1.69 4.14
CA ARG A 128 -5.16 2.80 4.05
C ARG A 128 -5.66 2.92 2.63
N LYS A 129 -6.96 3.11 2.45
CA LYS A 129 -7.54 3.36 1.14
C LYS A 129 -7.06 4.70 0.62
N ARG A 130 -6.39 4.71 -0.53
CA ARG A 130 -6.00 5.96 -1.19
C ARG A 130 -7.17 6.51 -1.98
N THR A 131 -7.54 7.72 -1.66
CA THR A 131 -8.38 8.52 -2.54
C THR A 131 -7.49 9.17 -3.57
N ILE A 132 -7.67 8.85 -4.84
CA ILE A 132 -7.04 9.62 -5.92
C ILE A 132 -7.80 10.93 -6.01
N PRO A 133 -7.24 12.07 -5.60
CA PRO A 133 -7.90 13.34 -5.80
C PRO A 133 -8.11 13.54 -7.30
N LEU A 134 -9.36 13.69 -7.72
CA LEU A 134 -9.72 14.02 -9.11
C LEU A 134 -9.24 15.43 -9.52
N THR A 135 -8.60 16.15 -8.62
CA THR A 135 -7.88 17.37 -8.96
C THR A 135 -6.72 16.98 -9.87
N LEU A 136 -6.90 17.20 -11.16
CA LEU A 136 -5.80 17.32 -12.10
C LEU A 136 -4.71 18.15 -11.40
N ASN A 137 -3.53 17.55 -11.17
CA ASN A 137 -2.38 18.33 -10.75
C ASN A 137 -2.36 19.58 -11.62
N PRO A 138 -2.44 20.81 -11.07
CA PRO A 138 -2.26 21.97 -11.89
C PRO A 138 -0.93 21.77 -12.58
N MET A 139 -0.97 21.60 -13.90
CA MET A 139 0.24 21.52 -14.70
C MET A 139 1.18 22.57 -14.11
N LYS A 140 2.34 22.14 -13.59
CA LYS A 140 3.38 23.07 -13.16
C LYS A 140 3.52 24.04 -14.31
N GLN A 141 2.96 25.24 -14.15
CA GLN A 141 3.16 26.30 -15.12
C GLN A 141 4.66 26.39 -15.24
N SER A 142 5.17 25.93 -16.37
CA SER A 142 6.54 26.17 -16.76
C SER A 142 6.70 27.67 -16.61
N LYS A 143 7.50 28.08 -15.62
CA LYS A 143 7.83 29.47 -15.47
C LYS A 143 8.38 29.86 -16.82
N SER A 144 7.56 30.56 -17.60
CA SER A 144 7.95 31.20 -18.85
C SER A 144 9.19 31.97 -18.49
N LYS A 145 10.34 31.55 -19.00
CA LYS A 145 11.56 32.32 -18.92
C LYS A 145 11.24 33.62 -19.66
N THR A 146 10.98 34.66 -18.92
CA THR A 146 10.86 36.01 -19.46
C THR A 146 12.11 36.24 -20.30
N PRO A 147 12.00 36.49 -21.62
CA PRO A 147 13.17 36.77 -22.41
C PRO A 147 13.80 38.06 -21.86
N ILE A 148 15.01 37.94 -21.38
CA ILE A 148 15.80 39.11 -20.98
C ILE A 148 15.98 39.91 -22.24
N ARG A 149 15.23 41.02 -22.34
CA ARG A 149 15.36 41.99 -23.39
C ARG A 149 16.71 42.70 -23.18
N GLN A 150 17.75 42.25 -23.86
CA GLN A 150 19.00 42.95 -23.93
C GLN A 150 18.73 44.30 -24.65
N THR A 151 18.69 45.34 -23.87
CA THR A 151 18.78 46.72 -24.39
C THR A 151 20.19 46.91 -24.89
N VAL A 152 20.38 46.75 -26.19
CA VAL A 152 21.60 47.16 -26.86
C VAL A 152 21.57 48.70 -26.94
N GLY A 153 22.23 49.34 -25.99
CA GLY A 153 22.48 50.77 -26.02
C GLY A 153 23.62 51.09 -27.00
N ALA A 154 23.26 51.33 -28.25
CA ALA A 154 24.23 51.89 -29.22
C ALA A 154 24.24 53.37 -29.08
N THR A 155 25.07 53.88 -28.18
CA THR A 155 25.40 55.28 -28.13
C THR A 155 26.58 55.49 -29.05
N ARG A 156 26.31 55.86 -30.26
CA ARG A 156 27.32 56.29 -31.21
C ARG A 156 27.56 57.79 -30.98
N GLN A 157 28.65 58.18 -30.29
CA GLN A 157 29.09 59.56 -30.18
C GLN A 157 29.65 60.01 -31.53
N TYR A 158 28.96 60.94 -32.10
CA TYR A 158 29.43 61.65 -33.31
C TYR A 158 30.38 62.77 -32.89
N LYS A 159 31.66 62.63 -33.18
CA LYS A 159 32.68 63.61 -32.90
C LYS A 159 32.67 64.61 -34.06
N LYS A 160 32.12 65.80 -33.80
CA LYS A 160 32.10 66.89 -34.73
C LYS A 160 33.48 67.55 -34.70
N ASN A 161 34.22 67.45 -35.79
CA ASN A 161 35.42 68.24 -36.00
C ASN A 161 35.02 69.63 -36.56
N ASP A 162 35.13 70.62 -35.72
CA ASP A 162 35.15 72.02 -36.20
C ASP A 162 36.61 72.41 -36.42
N GLN A 163 37.02 72.45 -37.69
CA GLN A 163 38.15 73.25 -38.12
C GLN A 163 37.57 74.54 -38.59
N ALA A 164 37.85 75.56 -37.86
CA ALA A 164 37.69 76.97 -38.32
C ALA A 164 39.05 77.53 -38.56
N SER A 165 39.16 78.05 -39.72
CA SER A 165 40.25 78.80 -40.28
C SER A 165 40.47 80.14 -39.55
N GLY A 166 41.67 80.64 -39.59
CA GLY A 166 42.04 82.04 -39.30
C GLY A 166 43.48 82.16 -38.91
#